data_db231e024a667f6dc02627f55eb0f163
#
_entry.id   db231e024a667f6dc02627f55eb0f163
#
_cell.length_a   1.000
_cell.length_b   1.000
_cell.length_c   1.000
_cell.angle_alpha   90.00
_cell.angle_beta   90.00
_cell.angle_gamma   90.00
#
_symmetry.space_group_name_H-M   'P 1'
#
loop_
_entity.id
_entity.type
_entity.pdbx_description
1 polymer ?
#
loop_
_entity_poly.entity_id
_entity_poly.type
_entity_poly.pdbx_seq_one_letter_code
_entity_poly.pdbx_strand_id
1 'polypeptide(L)'
;MDDLKRSILAQVKLLIPCAYASLMEVEIDPNTREILHRNPLCLPESFRKLEELWIQRDHQDESLWVSHAPESLVVRGSESSPDRQDSLIYRDLYAPYDICDTMTLNLTYDHQVMALLTLYRTQAEGDFTEEEAFSLRALTN
;
A
#
# COMPACT_ATOMS: atom_id res chain seq x y z
N MET A 1 2.27 9.07 18.47
CA MET A 1 2.72 8.20 17.38
C MET A 1 1.90 8.37 16.11
N ASP A 2 0.57 8.42 16.22
CA ASP A 2 -0.28 8.61 15.04
C ASP A 2 -0.08 9.97 14.38
N ASP A 3 0.20 11.00 15.15
CA ASP A 3 0.47 12.33 14.59
C ASP A 3 1.72 12.33 13.70
N LEU A 4 2.75 11.58 14.11
CA LEU A 4 3.96 11.43 13.30
C LEU A 4 3.66 10.69 12.00
N LYS A 5 2.90 9.60 12.08
CA LYS A 5 2.50 8.82 10.90
C LYS A 5 1.67 9.66 9.94
N ARG A 6 0.74 10.47 10.44
CA ARG A 6 -0.08 11.37 9.62
C ARG A 6 0.80 12.41 8.93
N SER A 7 1.79 12.95 9.64
CA SER A 7 2.72 13.92 9.08
C SER A 7 3.52 13.29 7.93
N ILE A 8 3.99 12.06 8.11
CA ILE A 8 4.70 11.33 7.07
C ILE A 8 3.83 11.14 5.83
N LEU A 9 2.59 10.70 6.02
CA LEU A 9 1.65 10.52 4.91
C LEU A 9 1.39 11.83 4.18
N ALA A 10 1.19 12.92 4.92
CA ALA A 10 0.94 14.22 4.32
C ALA A 10 2.12 14.66 3.46
N GLN A 11 3.35 14.48 3.94
CA GLN A 11 4.55 14.83 3.20
C GLN A 11 4.72 13.97 1.95
N VAL A 12 4.45 12.68 2.04
CA VAL A 12 4.53 11.77 0.90
C VAL A 12 3.53 12.18 -0.17
N LYS A 13 2.31 12.54 0.20
CA LYS A 13 1.28 12.99 -0.75
C LYS A 13 1.67 14.29 -1.44
N LEU A 14 2.43 15.16 -0.76
CA LEU A 14 2.94 16.38 -1.38
C LEU A 14 4.04 16.06 -2.40
N LEU A 15 4.88 15.08 -2.10
CA LEU A 15 5.97 14.67 -2.99
C LEU A 15 5.44 13.90 -4.20
N ILE A 16 4.48 13.01 -3.98
CA ILE A 16 3.92 12.16 -5.02
C ILE A 16 2.39 12.31 -4.96
N PRO A 17 1.81 13.21 -5.78
CA PRO A 17 0.37 13.46 -5.73
C PRO A 17 -0.44 12.18 -5.96
N CYS A 18 -1.43 11.96 -5.10
CA CYS A 18 -2.33 10.81 -5.17
C CYS A 18 -3.59 11.12 -4.38
N ALA A 19 -4.69 10.45 -4.75
CA ALA A 19 -5.98 10.68 -4.09
C ALA A 19 -5.99 10.16 -2.66
N TYR A 20 -5.38 8.98 -2.44
CA TYR A 20 -5.42 8.32 -1.14
C TYR A 20 -4.03 7.78 -0.79
N ALA A 21 -3.72 7.77 0.52
CA ALA A 21 -2.49 7.18 1.04
C ALA A 21 -2.78 6.48 2.36
N SER A 22 -2.09 5.38 2.61
CA SER A 22 -2.25 4.66 3.88
C SER A 22 -0.91 4.15 4.39
N LEU A 23 -0.83 4.01 5.71
CA LEU A 23 0.29 3.36 6.39
C LEU A 23 -0.31 2.27 7.27
N MET A 24 0.06 1.03 7.00
CA MET A 24 -0.51 -0.14 7.66
C MET A 24 0.58 -0.93 8.35
N GLU A 25 0.36 -1.32 9.60
CA GLU A 25 1.31 -2.15 10.33
C GLU A 25 1.21 -3.59 9.88
N VAL A 26 2.35 -4.27 9.81
CA VAL A 26 2.45 -5.68 9.44
C VAL A 26 3.11 -6.44 10.57
N GLU A 27 2.52 -7.58 10.93
CA GLU A 27 3.09 -8.48 11.93
C GLU A 27 3.06 -9.89 11.38
N ILE A 28 4.15 -10.62 11.56
CA ILE A 28 4.25 -12.01 11.13
C ILE A 28 4.26 -12.88 12.37
N ASP A 29 3.30 -13.81 12.46
CA ASP A 29 3.23 -14.77 13.57
C ASP A 29 4.45 -15.70 13.50
N PRO A 30 5.28 -15.78 14.55
CA PRO A 30 6.51 -16.58 14.50
C PRO A 30 6.26 -18.08 14.42
N ASN A 31 5.08 -18.54 14.85
CA ASN A 31 4.75 -19.96 14.87
C ASN A 31 4.07 -20.43 13.58
N THR A 32 3.09 -19.67 13.10
CA THR A 32 2.30 -20.05 11.93
C THR A 32 2.80 -19.41 10.65
N ARG A 33 3.63 -18.38 10.76
CA ARG A 33 4.12 -17.56 9.64
C ARG A 33 2.99 -16.79 8.94
N GLU A 34 1.84 -16.70 9.57
CA GLU A 34 0.74 -15.90 9.05
C GLU A 34 1.05 -14.42 9.17
N ILE A 35 0.63 -13.67 8.15
CA ILE A 35 0.76 -12.21 8.13
C ILE A 35 -0.51 -11.59 8.66
N LEU A 36 -0.35 -10.65 9.58
CA LEU A 36 -1.44 -9.85 10.11
C LEU A 36 -1.24 -8.41 9.69
N HIS A 37 -2.23 -7.82 9.04
CA HIS A 37 -2.28 -6.41 8.68
C HIS A 37 -3.21 -5.72 9.65
N ARG A 38 -2.77 -4.60 10.25
CA ARG A 38 -3.57 -3.93 11.27
C ARG A 38 -3.28 -2.44 11.33
N ASN A 39 -4.17 -1.72 12.02
CA ASN A 39 -4.03 -0.30 12.33
C ASN A 39 -3.79 0.57 11.09
N PRO A 40 -4.66 0.49 10.06
CA PRO A 40 -4.50 1.34 8.89
C PRO A 40 -4.71 2.81 9.27
N LEU A 41 -3.73 3.63 8.93
CA LEU A 41 -3.83 5.08 9.07
C LEU A 41 -3.90 5.65 7.66
N CYS A 42 -4.94 6.43 7.38
CA CYS A 42 -5.24 6.85 6.02
C CYS A 42 -5.39 8.37 5.90
N LEU A 43 -5.04 8.88 4.74
CA LEU A 43 -5.34 10.25 4.33
C LEU A 43 -5.99 10.23 2.94
N PRO A 44 -7.20 10.75 2.77
CA PRO A 44 -8.10 11.21 3.82
C PRO A 44 -8.58 10.06 4.72
N GLU A 45 -8.98 10.38 5.91
CA GLU A 45 -9.36 9.39 6.91
C GLU A 45 -10.57 8.54 6.49
N SER A 46 -11.42 9.09 5.64
CA SER A 46 -12.58 8.37 5.08
C SER A 46 -12.19 7.12 4.29
N PHE A 47 -10.94 7.05 3.80
CA PHE A 47 -10.43 5.91 3.06
C PHE A 47 -10.21 4.68 3.95
N ARG A 48 -10.17 4.86 5.26
CA ARG A 48 -9.93 3.77 6.22
C ARG A 48 -10.92 2.61 6.04
N LYS A 49 -12.15 2.91 5.66
CA LYS A 49 -13.17 1.88 5.46
C LYS A 49 -12.74 0.88 4.38
N LEU A 50 -12.16 1.36 3.28
CA LEU A 50 -11.65 0.48 2.23
C LEU A 50 -10.51 -0.37 2.76
N GLU A 51 -9.59 0.22 3.53
CA GLU A 51 -8.45 -0.50 4.09
C GLU A 51 -8.89 -1.60 5.06
N GLU A 52 -9.92 -1.33 5.86
CA GLU A 52 -10.47 -2.34 6.76
C GLU A 52 -11.09 -3.51 5.99
N LEU A 53 -11.78 -3.21 4.89
CA LEU A 53 -12.31 -4.25 4.00
C LEU A 53 -11.17 -5.05 3.34
N TRP A 54 -10.10 -4.36 2.95
CA TRP A 54 -8.93 -5.03 2.38
C TRP A 54 -8.31 -6.01 3.38
N ILE A 55 -8.19 -5.62 4.65
CA ILE A 55 -7.64 -6.50 5.69
C ILE A 55 -8.44 -7.80 5.78
N GLN A 56 -9.76 -7.74 5.64
CA GLN A 56 -10.62 -8.91 5.68
C GLN A 56 -10.41 -9.82 4.47
N ARG A 57 -9.89 -9.29 3.38
CA ARG A 57 -9.76 -9.99 2.10
C ARG A 57 -8.32 -10.03 1.57
N ASP A 58 -7.35 -9.76 2.42
CA ASP A 58 -5.95 -9.62 2.00
C ASP A 58 -5.41 -10.86 1.28
N HIS A 59 -5.88 -12.05 1.68
CA HIS A 59 -5.47 -13.30 1.05
C HIS A 59 -5.87 -13.39 -0.43
N GLN A 60 -6.76 -12.52 -0.90
CA GLN A 60 -7.18 -12.46 -2.31
C GLN A 60 -6.37 -11.46 -3.12
N ASP A 61 -5.49 -10.71 -2.48
CA ASP A 61 -4.67 -9.71 -3.15
C ASP A 61 -3.45 -10.37 -3.78
N GLU A 62 -3.30 -10.22 -5.10
CA GLU A 62 -2.19 -10.80 -5.85
C GLU A 62 -0.83 -10.21 -5.47
N SER A 63 -0.83 -9.01 -4.86
CA SER A 63 0.40 -8.36 -4.42
C SER A 63 0.79 -8.70 -2.97
N LEU A 64 0.10 -9.63 -2.34
CA LEU A 64 0.33 -9.99 -0.93
C LEU A 64 1.78 -10.44 -0.67
N TRP A 65 2.45 -10.98 -1.68
CA TRP A 65 3.84 -11.41 -1.56
C TRP A 65 4.78 -10.29 -1.09
N VAL A 66 4.43 -9.04 -1.35
CA VAL A 66 5.23 -7.89 -0.92
C VAL A 66 5.40 -7.88 0.60
N SER A 67 4.39 -8.32 1.34
CA SER A 67 4.44 -8.39 2.80
C SER A 67 5.39 -9.47 3.33
N HIS A 68 5.88 -10.35 2.46
CA HIS A 68 6.87 -11.38 2.82
C HIS A 68 8.28 -11.02 2.36
N ALA A 69 8.45 -9.96 1.58
CA ALA A 69 9.74 -9.62 1.00
C ALA A 69 10.74 -9.24 2.11
N PRO A 70 11.97 -9.80 2.08
CA PRO A 70 12.95 -9.54 3.15
C PRO A 70 13.66 -8.18 3.03
N GLU A 71 13.39 -7.44 1.97
CA GLU A 71 14.04 -6.18 1.65
C GLU A 71 13.00 -5.11 1.38
N SER A 72 13.38 -3.84 1.53
CA SER A 72 12.49 -2.72 1.22
C SER A 72 12.34 -2.58 -0.28
N LEU A 73 11.12 -2.74 -0.76
CA LEU A 73 10.77 -2.67 -2.17
C LEU A 73 9.71 -1.61 -2.40
N VAL A 74 9.76 -1.01 -3.60
CA VAL A 74 8.64 -0.22 -4.11
C VAL A 74 8.03 -1.01 -5.25
N VAL A 75 6.75 -1.31 -5.15
CA VAL A 75 6.03 -2.12 -6.13
C VAL A 75 4.82 -1.35 -6.64
N ARG A 76 4.75 -1.15 -7.97
CA ARG A 76 3.56 -0.59 -8.61
C ARG A 76 2.56 -1.70 -8.87
N GLY A 77 1.26 -1.36 -8.85
CA GLY A 77 0.20 -2.33 -9.10
C GLY A 77 0.37 -3.03 -10.44
N SER A 78 0.80 -2.29 -11.48
CA SER A 78 1.03 -2.86 -12.80
C SER A 78 2.16 -3.88 -12.84
N GLU A 79 3.11 -3.80 -11.92
CA GLU A 79 4.24 -4.75 -11.84
C GLU A 79 3.87 -6.01 -11.05
N SER A 80 3.10 -5.84 -9.97
CA SER A 80 2.76 -6.94 -9.08
C SER A 80 1.59 -7.77 -9.58
N SER A 81 0.72 -7.18 -10.40
CA SER A 81 -0.51 -7.79 -10.87
C SER A 81 -0.86 -7.25 -12.25
N PRO A 82 -0.26 -7.81 -13.34
CA PRO A 82 -0.56 -7.34 -14.70
C PRO A 82 -2.04 -7.43 -15.04
N ASP A 83 -2.74 -8.43 -14.52
CA ASP A 83 -4.17 -8.64 -14.74
C ASP A 83 -5.03 -8.07 -13.60
N ARG A 84 -4.55 -7.02 -12.95
CA ARG A 84 -5.19 -6.47 -11.74
C ARG A 84 -6.65 -6.10 -11.92
N GLN A 85 -7.06 -5.71 -13.14
CA GLN A 85 -8.45 -5.32 -13.42
C GLN A 85 -9.40 -6.51 -13.34
N ASP A 86 -8.88 -7.71 -13.50
CA ASP A 86 -9.66 -8.95 -13.40
C ASP A 86 -9.63 -9.54 -12.01
N SER A 87 -8.84 -8.97 -11.09
CA SER A 87 -8.74 -9.48 -9.71
C SER A 87 -9.99 -9.14 -8.92
N LEU A 88 -10.28 -9.99 -7.92
CA LEU A 88 -11.42 -9.76 -7.03
C LEU A 88 -11.23 -8.48 -6.20
N ILE A 89 -10.00 -8.21 -5.77
CA ILE A 89 -9.69 -7.01 -4.98
C ILE A 89 -9.97 -5.76 -5.81
N TYR A 90 -9.54 -5.73 -7.07
CA TYR A 90 -9.78 -4.57 -7.93
C TYR A 90 -11.29 -4.36 -8.13
N ARG A 91 -12.01 -5.40 -8.52
CA ARG A 91 -13.45 -5.29 -8.82
C ARG A 91 -14.28 -4.88 -7.61
N ASP A 92 -13.99 -5.48 -6.45
CA ASP A 92 -14.83 -5.32 -5.28
C ASP A 92 -14.42 -4.12 -4.40
N LEU A 93 -13.13 -3.82 -4.33
CA LEU A 93 -12.65 -2.77 -3.44
C LEU A 93 -12.17 -1.51 -4.18
N TYR A 94 -11.40 -1.67 -5.25
CA TYR A 94 -10.75 -0.53 -5.89
C TYR A 94 -11.63 0.18 -6.91
N ALA A 95 -12.34 -0.58 -7.75
CA ALA A 95 -13.18 0.01 -8.79
C ALA A 95 -14.26 0.96 -8.24
N PRO A 96 -14.95 0.63 -7.13
CA PRO A 96 -15.93 1.55 -6.56
C PRO A 96 -15.35 2.89 -6.11
N TYR A 97 -14.05 2.96 -5.79
CA TYR A 97 -13.36 4.19 -5.44
C TYR A 97 -12.66 4.84 -6.62
N ASP A 98 -12.87 4.31 -7.83
CA ASP A 98 -12.23 4.79 -9.05
C ASP A 98 -10.70 4.67 -9.03
N ILE A 99 -10.16 3.75 -8.25
CA ILE A 99 -8.72 3.52 -8.16
C ILE A 99 -8.24 2.76 -9.39
N CYS A 100 -7.26 3.32 -10.09
CA CYS A 100 -6.69 2.67 -11.28
C CYS A 100 -5.30 2.10 -11.03
N ASP A 101 -4.56 2.63 -10.06
CA ASP A 101 -3.20 2.16 -9.80
C ASP A 101 -2.83 2.36 -8.33
N THR A 102 -1.93 1.50 -7.87
CA THR A 102 -1.39 1.56 -6.52
C THR A 102 0.14 1.53 -6.58
N MET A 103 0.77 2.08 -5.55
CA MET A 103 2.22 1.98 -5.38
C MET A 103 2.50 1.75 -3.91
N THR A 104 3.17 0.66 -3.60
CA THR A 104 3.43 0.25 -2.22
C THR A 104 4.94 0.23 -1.94
N LEU A 105 5.31 0.87 -0.84
CA LEU A 105 6.65 0.74 -0.26
C LEU A 105 6.52 -0.11 1.00
N ASN A 106 7.19 -1.26 1.02
CA ASN A 106 7.27 -2.03 2.25
C ASN A 106 8.45 -1.51 3.09
N LEU A 107 8.22 -1.32 4.37
CA LEU A 107 9.24 -0.87 5.32
C LEU A 107 9.71 -2.09 6.11
N THR A 108 11.00 -2.39 6.02
CA THR A 108 11.56 -3.57 6.66
C THR A 108 12.48 -3.19 7.82
N TYR A 109 12.54 -4.08 8.79
CA TYR A 109 13.51 -4.04 9.88
C TYR A 109 13.93 -5.46 10.15
N ASP A 110 15.25 -5.70 10.18
CA ASP A 110 15.82 -7.03 10.42
C ASP A 110 15.25 -8.09 9.45
N HIS A 111 15.17 -7.72 8.17
CA HIS A 111 14.69 -8.58 7.07
C HIS A 111 13.22 -9.00 7.18
N GLN A 112 12.43 -8.24 7.93
CA GLN A 112 10.99 -8.46 8.02
C GLN A 112 10.25 -7.16 7.70
N VAL A 113 9.13 -7.30 7.00
CA VAL A 113 8.26 -6.15 6.72
C VAL A 113 7.54 -5.78 8.01
N MET A 114 7.65 -4.52 8.39
CA MET A 114 7.00 -3.97 9.59
C MET A 114 5.83 -3.07 9.26
N ALA A 115 5.80 -2.50 8.06
CA ALA A 115 4.71 -1.63 7.64
C ALA A 115 4.64 -1.56 6.12
N LEU A 116 3.46 -1.24 5.61
CA LEU A 116 3.22 -0.95 4.20
C LEU A 116 2.75 0.48 4.06
N LEU A 117 3.45 1.24 3.22
CA LEU A 117 3.04 2.58 2.82
C LEU A 117 2.48 2.47 1.42
N THR A 118 1.18 2.69 1.24
CA THR A 118 0.52 2.53 -0.05
C THR A 118 -0.10 3.82 -0.52
N LEU A 119 0.16 4.17 -1.77
CA LEU A 119 -0.43 5.31 -2.45
C LEU A 119 -1.41 4.80 -3.50
N TYR A 120 -2.53 5.51 -3.67
CA TYR A 120 -3.59 5.12 -4.58
C TYR A 120 -3.94 6.27 -5.50
N ARG A 121 -4.04 6.00 -6.81
CA ARG A 121 -4.45 6.97 -7.82
C ARG A 121 -5.77 6.57 -8.46
N THR A 122 -6.55 7.60 -8.77
CA THR A 122 -7.80 7.45 -9.52
C THR A 122 -7.52 7.51 -11.02
N GLN A 123 -8.54 7.18 -11.83
CA GLN A 123 -8.45 7.25 -13.30
C GLN A 123 -8.01 8.64 -13.77
N ALA A 124 -8.51 9.69 -13.12
CA ALA A 124 -8.19 11.06 -13.50
C ALA A 124 -6.70 11.38 -13.28
N GLU A 125 -6.07 10.76 -12.31
CA GLU A 125 -4.66 10.99 -11.99
C GLU A 125 -3.71 10.15 -12.84
N GLY A 126 -4.19 9.03 -13.34
CA GLY A 126 -3.39 8.11 -14.15
C GLY A 126 -2.44 7.24 -13.32
N ASP A 127 -1.68 6.40 -14.02
CA ASP A 127 -0.77 5.47 -13.38
C ASP A 127 0.46 6.17 -12.77
N PHE A 128 1.04 5.54 -11.76
CA PHE A 128 2.32 5.97 -11.21
C PHE A 128 3.44 5.72 -12.23
N THR A 129 4.46 6.58 -12.20
CA THR A 129 5.62 6.50 -13.11
C THR A 129 6.81 5.86 -12.41
N GLU A 130 7.80 5.44 -13.21
CA GLU A 130 9.06 4.93 -12.67
C GLU A 130 9.81 5.99 -11.84
N GLU A 131 9.73 7.25 -12.24
CA GLU A 131 10.34 8.34 -11.50
C GLU A 131 9.72 8.50 -10.13
N GLU A 132 8.40 8.36 -10.05
CA GLU A 132 7.69 8.43 -8.78
C GLU A 132 8.03 7.24 -7.88
N ALA A 133 8.16 6.06 -8.45
CA ALA A 133 8.60 4.87 -7.70
C ALA A 133 10.01 5.07 -7.15
N PHE A 134 10.90 5.66 -7.95
CA PHE A 134 12.26 5.98 -7.51
C PHE A 134 12.25 6.99 -6.37
N SER A 135 11.41 8.02 -6.47
CA SER A 135 11.27 9.04 -5.43
C SER A 135 10.79 8.44 -4.11
N LEU A 136 9.81 7.54 -4.20
CA LEU A 136 9.29 6.86 -3.01
C LEU A 136 10.37 5.99 -2.35
N ARG A 137 11.12 5.24 -3.18
CA ARG A 137 12.20 4.38 -2.69
C ARG A 137 13.29 5.18 -1.98
N ALA A 138 13.59 6.38 -2.48
CA ALA A 138 14.62 7.24 -1.90
C ALA A 138 14.31 7.65 -0.47
N LEU A 139 13.06 7.58 -0.04
CA LEU A 139 12.67 7.92 1.33
C LEU A 139 13.20 6.92 2.37
N THR A 140 13.63 5.73 1.94
CA THR A 140 14.18 4.70 2.85
C THR A 140 15.69 4.81 3.07
N ASN A 141 16.34 5.72 2.37
CA ASN A 141 17.79 5.90 2.46
C ASN A 141 18.18 7.01 3.42
#